data_ecdc6811c9376a848fd324fa13ca04df
#
_entry.id   ecdc6811c9376a848fd324fa13ca04df
#
_cell.length_a   1.000
_cell.length_b   1.000
_cell.length_c   1.000
_cell.angle_alpha   90.00
_cell.angle_beta   90.00
_cell.angle_gamma   90.00
#
_symmetry.space_group_name_H-M   'P 1'
#
loop_
_entity.id
_entity.type
_entity.pdbx_description
1 polymer ?
#
loop_
_entity_poly.entity_id
_entity_poly.type
_entity_poly.pdbx_seq_one_letter_code
_entity_poly.pdbx_strand_id
1 'polypeptide(L)'
;MFFRSPSTICSPPDRSVRALLEPLRSTVEGLGERGEAASPLVLETLAELRIEGVRHEIPRIRVTGAMSGHEPIRLALFAGIHGDEPAGCEALVRLAASLAHDRSRVAGYELFIYPVINPFGYERGVRSNHAGKDLNREFWRSSNEAEVRAIEAELGAHRFAGIITLHADDTCEGVYGYAHGRTLNEALLMPALQAAGEFLPIDGRATIDGFPARSGLIRDCFAGVLSAPPEQQPRPFDLIFETPAHAGFDLQLSATVAALEAVIAAYPGFISYAQDL
;
A
#
# COMPACT_ATOMS: atom_id res chain seq x y z
N MET A 1 4.74 -50.79 6.22
CA MET A 1 4.53 -50.17 4.89
C MET A 1 3.31 -49.25 5.01
N PHE A 2 3.50 -47.98 5.39
CA PHE A 2 2.41 -47.02 5.59
C PHE A 2 2.31 -46.18 4.34
N PHE A 3 1.25 -46.31 3.58
CA PHE A 3 0.89 -45.44 2.49
C PHE A 3 0.47 -44.09 3.07
N ARG A 4 1.24 -43.04 2.80
CA ARG A 4 0.79 -41.64 2.98
C ARG A 4 -0.22 -41.32 1.89
N SER A 5 -1.44 -40.98 2.29
CA SER A 5 -2.44 -40.39 1.41
C SER A 5 -1.89 -39.12 0.76
N PRO A 6 -2.17 -38.83 -0.53
CA PRO A 6 -1.77 -37.58 -1.13
C PRO A 6 -2.50 -36.44 -0.42
N SER A 7 -1.73 -35.47 0.09
CA SER A 7 -2.26 -34.21 0.58
C SER A 7 -3.07 -33.56 -0.53
N THR A 8 -4.34 -33.34 -0.29
CA THR A 8 -5.21 -32.54 -1.13
C THR A 8 -4.56 -31.15 -1.25
N ILE A 9 -3.95 -30.85 -2.40
CA ILE A 9 -3.49 -29.52 -2.74
C ILE A 9 -4.77 -28.70 -2.86
N CYS A 10 -5.09 -27.94 -1.82
CA CYS A 10 -6.12 -26.92 -1.89
C CYS A 10 -5.65 -25.92 -2.97
N SER A 11 -6.40 -25.83 -4.06
CA SER A 11 -6.14 -24.80 -5.07
C SER A 11 -6.12 -23.44 -4.34
N PRO A 12 -5.14 -22.56 -4.62
CA PRO A 12 -5.13 -21.24 -4.01
C PRO A 12 -6.48 -20.56 -4.30
N PRO A 13 -7.02 -19.78 -3.36
CA PRO A 13 -8.27 -19.05 -3.58
C PRO A 13 -8.16 -18.25 -4.88
N ASP A 14 -9.26 -18.18 -5.62
CA ASP A 14 -9.35 -17.46 -6.89
C ASP A 14 -8.94 -15.99 -6.66
N ARG A 15 -7.68 -15.69 -6.95
CA ARG A 15 -7.10 -14.36 -6.79
C ARG A 15 -7.48 -13.53 -8.01
N SER A 16 -8.64 -12.91 -7.99
CA SER A 16 -8.99 -11.91 -8.99
C SER A 16 -9.07 -10.52 -8.38
N VAL A 17 -8.62 -9.51 -9.11
CA VAL A 17 -8.78 -8.10 -8.72
C VAL A 17 -10.25 -7.77 -8.48
N ARG A 18 -11.14 -8.36 -9.27
CA ARG A 18 -12.59 -8.20 -9.11
C ARG A 18 -13.09 -8.72 -7.76
N ALA A 19 -12.67 -9.93 -7.35
CA ALA A 19 -13.06 -10.51 -6.08
C ALA A 19 -12.50 -9.71 -4.88
N LEU A 20 -11.25 -9.24 -4.99
CA LEU A 20 -10.64 -8.35 -4.00
C LEU A 20 -11.48 -7.08 -3.75
N LEU A 21 -12.04 -6.49 -4.80
CA LEU A 21 -12.77 -5.23 -4.72
C LEU A 21 -14.26 -5.38 -4.38
N GLU A 22 -14.78 -6.59 -4.31
CA GLU A 22 -16.22 -6.85 -4.07
C GLU A 22 -16.74 -6.21 -2.76
N PRO A 23 -16.02 -6.25 -1.63
CA PRO A 23 -16.46 -5.57 -0.41
C PRO A 23 -16.64 -4.06 -0.57
N LEU A 24 -15.81 -3.42 -1.41
CA LEU A 24 -15.92 -1.99 -1.70
C LEU A 24 -17.10 -1.67 -2.61
N ARG A 25 -17.40 -2.51 -3.59
CA ARG A 25 -18.57 -2.34 -4.46
C ARG A 25 -19.85 -2.33 -3.63
N SER A 26 -19.99 -3.30 -2.73
CA SER A 26 -21.11 -3.37 -1.79
C SER A 26 -21.18 -2.14 -0.88
N THR A 27 -20.02 -1.62 -0.43
CA THR A 27 -19.95 -0.39 0.38
C THR A 27 -20.42 0.83 -0.42
N VAL A 28 -19.96 0.99 -1.66
CA VAL A 28 -20.36 2.13 -2.55
C VAL A 28 -21.86 2.10 -2.81
N GLU A 29 -22.43 0.94 -3.11
CA GLU A 29 -23.87 0.76 -3.31
C GLU A 29 -24.68 1.18 -2.07
N GLY A 30 -24.29 0.69 -0.90
CA GLY A 30 -24.95 1.02 0.38
C GLY A 30 -24.84 2.50 0.78
N LEU A 31 -23.75 3.19 0.40
CA LEU A 31 -23.59 4.64 0.62
C LEU A 31 -24.47 5.44 -0.35
N GLY A 32 -24.60 5.00 -1.61
CA GLY A 32 -25.47 5.64 -2.61
C GLY A 32 -26.95 5.66 -2.20
N GLU A 33 -27.43 4.61 -1.54
CA GLU A 33 -28.80 4.51 -1.02
C GLU A 33 -29.10 5.50 0.12
N ARG A 34 -28.08 6.02 0.81
CA ARG A 34 -28.24 7.00 1.90
C ARG A 34 -28.40 8.45 1.41
N GLY A 35 -28.33 8.71 0.10
CA GLY A 35 -28.58 10.02 -0.50
C GLY A 35 -27.54 11.09 -0.15
N GLU A 36 -26.31 10.72 0.19
CA GLU A 36 -25.24 11.68 0.40
C GLU A 36 -24.88 12.39 -0.91
N ALA A 37 -24.73 13.72 -0.86
CA ALA A 37 -24.50 14.57 -2.04
C ALA A 37 -23.19 14.24 -2.79
N ALA A 38 -22.23 13.60 -2.14
CA ALA A 38 -21.01 13.03 -2.73
C ALA A 38 -20.59 11.78 -1.94
N SER A 39 -20.38 10.67 -2.66
CA SER A 39 -19.88 9.45 -2.01
C SER A 39 -18.49 9.70 -1.40
N PRO A 40 -18.27 9.36 -0.12
CA PRO A 40 -16.95 9.45 0.50
C PRO A 40 -15.96 8.44 -0.08
N LEU A 41 -16.45 7.45 -0.79
CA LEU A 41 -15.69 6.36 -1.42
C LEU A 41 -16.01 6.31 -2.91
N VAL A 42 -14.98 6.41 -3.73
CA VAL A 42 -15.07 6.29 -5.19
C VAL A 42 -14.14 5.19 -5.65
N LEU A 43 -14.66 4.24 -6.42
CA LEU A 43 -13.89 3.15 -7.04
C LEU A 43 -13.81 3.38 -8.54
N GLU A 44 -12.61 3.47 -9.07
CA GLU A 44 -12.31 3.77 -10.48
C GLU A 44 -11.27 2.80 -11.04
N THR A 45 -11.17 2.73 -12.36
CA THR A 45 -10.07 2.07 -13.06
C THR A 45 -9.06 3.12 -13.48
N LEU A 46 -7.85 3.09 -12.91
CA LEU A 46 -6.76 3.98 -13.30
C LEU A 46 -6.26 3.66 -14.70
N ALA A 47 -6.02 2.39 -14.99
CA ALA A 47 -5.54 1.93 -16.28
C ALA A 47 -6.07 0.55 -16.63
N GLU A 48 -6.19 0.28 -17.93
CA GLU A 48 -6.51 -1.03 -18.49
C GLU A 48 -5.32 -1.58 -19.27
N LEU A 49 -4.97 -2.82 -18.99
CA LEU A 49 -3.90 -3.55 -19.65
C LEU A 49 -4.51 -4.70 -20.45
N ARG A 50 -4.05 -4.91 -21.68
CA ARG A 50 -4.42 -6.10 -22.48
C ARG A 50 -3.20 -7.00 -22.62
N ILE A 51 -3.23 -8.12 -21.90
CA ILE A 51 -2.13 -9.08 -21.86
C ILE A 51 -2.67 -10.41 -22.39
N GLU A 52 -2.09 -10.92 -23.47
CA GLU A 52 -2.52 -12.18 -24.11
C GLU A 52 -4.04 -12.23 -24.44
N GLY A 53 -4.63 -11.06 -24.76
CA GLY A 53 -6.05 -10.93 -25.07
C GLY A 53 -6.96 -10.79 -23.83
N VAL A 54 -6.44 -10.96 -22.64
CA VAL A 54 -7.15 -10.78 -21.36
C VAL A 54 -7.05 -9.34 -20.91
N ARG A 55 -8.15 -8.79 -20.38
CA ARG A 55 -8.21 -7.45 -19.79
C ARG A 55 -7.85 -7.55 -18.31
N HIS A 56 -6.88 -6.74 -17.91
CA HIS A 56 -6.49 -6.52 -16.52
C HIS A 56 -6.67 -5.04 -16.18
N GLU A 57 -7.12 -4.75 -14.97
CA GLU A 57 -7.39 -3.38 -14.51
C GLU A 57 -6.47 -3.04 -13.33
N ILE A 58 -5.90 -1.84 -13.35
CA ILE A 58 -5.25 -1.24 -12.19
C ILE A 58 -6.34 -0.41 -11.49
N PRO A 59 -6.82 -0.82 -10.31
CA PRO A 59 -7.87 -0.10 -9.60
C PRO A 59 -7.31 1.11 -8.86
N ARG A 60 -8.13 2.17 -8.78
CA ARG A 60 -7.95 3.32 -7.91
C ARG A 60 -9.15 3.47 -7.00
N ILE A 61 -8.91 3.61 -5.71
CA ILE A 61 -9.91 3.92 -4.71
C ILE A 61 -9.58 5.29 -4.15
N ARG A 62 -10.59 6.15 -4.05
CA ARG A 62 -10.45 7.46 -3.42
C ARG A 62 -11.37 7.54 -2.21
N VAL A 63 -10.80 7.85 -1.04
CA VAL A 63 -11.53 8.06 0.20
C VAL A 63 -11.37 9.50 0.63
N THR A 64 -12.49 10.22 0.78
CA THR A 64 -12.50 11.63 1.19
C THR A 64 -13.05 11.73 2.61
N GLY A 65 -12.23 12.23 3.52
CA GLY A 65 -12.60 12.49 4.91
C GLY A 65 -13.56 13.67 5.09
N ALA A 66 -13.94 13.93 6.31
CA ALA A 66 -14.68 15.13 6.65
C ALA A 66 -13.81 16.38 6.37
N MET A 67 -14.33 17.31 5.59
CA MET A 67 -13.58 18.51 5.18
C MET A 67 -13.86 19.67 6.14
N SER A 68 -12.78 20.37 6.52
CA SER A 68 -12.82 21.54 7.43
C SER A 68 -12.66 22.89 6.72
N GLY A 69 -12.84 22.94 5.39
CA GLY A 69 -12.67 24.15 4.59
C GLY A 69 -11.23 24.47 4.15
N HIS A 70 -10.26 23.67 4.56
CA HIS A 70 -8.87 23.73 4.09
C HIS A 70 -8.62 22.74 2.94
N GLU A 71 -7.54 22.96 2.19
CA GLU A 71 -7.10 22.00 1.18
C GLU A 71 -6.75 20.66 1.86
N PRO A 72 -7.23 19.51 1.33
CA PRO A 72 -7.00 18.22 1.96
C PRO A 72 -5.55 17.78 1.88
N ILE A 73 -5.09 17.07 2.90
CA ILE A 73 -3.83 16.34 2.86
C ILE A 73 -4.03 15.13 1.94
N ARG A 74 -3.30 15.09 0.82
CA ARG A 74 -3.36 13.97 -0.11
C ARG A 74 -2.26 12.97 0.18
N LEU A 75 -2.63 11.72 0.47
CA LEU A 75 -1.70 10.60 0.58
C LEU A 75 -2.01 9.57 -0.50
N ALA A 76 -0.93 8.98 -1.06
CA ALA A 76 -1.02 7.86 -1.98
C ALA A 76 -0.55 6.57 -1.28
N LEU A 77 -1.40 5.54 -1.30
CA LEU A 77 -1.17 4.26 -0.66
C LEU A 77 -1.12 3.17 -1.73
N PHE A 78 -0.04 2.39 -1.78
CA PHE A 78 0.22 1.42 -2.84
C PHE A 78 0.48 0.03 -2.28
N ALA A 79 -0.06 -1.00 -2.96
CA ALA A 79 0.25 -2.40 -2.73
C ALA A 79 0.24 -3.19 -4.04
N GLY A 80 0.61 -4.46 -3.99
CA GLY A 80 0.53 -5.35 -5.13
C GLY A 80 1.40 -4.94 -6.32
N ILE A 81 2.56 -4.32 -6.08
CA ILE A 81 3.63 -4.16 -7.05
C ILE A 81 4.21 -5.55 -7.36
N HIS A 82 4.41 -6.35 -6.32
CA HIS A 82 4.68 -7.77 -6.42
C HIS A 82 3.37 -8.53 -6.24
N GLY A 83 3.03 -9.39 -7.20
CA GLY A 83 1.72 -10.05 -7.18
C GLY A 83 1.62 -11.19 -6.17
N ASP A 84 2.71 -11.68 -5.65
CA ASP A 84 2.79 -12.70 -4.60
C ASP A 84 2.63 -12.15 -3.18
N GLU A 85 2.46 -10.83 -3.01
CA GLU A 85 2.31 -10.12 -1.74
C GLU A 85 0.84 -9.65 -1.49
N PRO A 86 -0.14 -10.55 -1.27
CA PRO A 86 -1.56 -10.19 -1.27
C PRO A 86 -2.04 -9.50 0.00
N ALA A 87 -1.31 -9.59 1.12
CA ALA A 87 -1.76 -9.07 2.40
C ALA A 87 -1.92 -7.54 2.39
N GLY A 88 -0.96 -6.82 1.78
CA GLY A 88 -1.05 -5.37 1.58
C GLY A 88 -2.24 -4.96 0.71
N CYS A 89 -2.56 -5.75 -0.33
CA CYS A 89 -3.71 -5.50 -1.21
C CYS A 89 -5.03 -5.56 -0.43
N GLU A 90 -5.22 -6.61 0.34
CA GLU A 90 -6.41 -6.81 1.17
C GLU A 90 -6.50 -5.76 2.30
N ALA A 91 -5.36 -5.42 2.93
CA ALA A 91 -5.29 -4.39 3.96
C ALA A 91 -5.78 -3.04 3.46
N LEU A 92 -5.38 -2.62 2.25
CA LEU A 92 -5.83 -1.37 1.64
C LEU A 92 -7.34 -1.37 1.35
N VAL A 93 -7.88 -2.48 0.88
CA VAL A 93 -9.33 -2.61 0.61
C VAL A 93 -10.13 -2.53 1.93
N ARG A 94 -9.71 -3.25 2.97
CA ARG A 94 -10.37 -3.19 4.29
C ARG A 94 -10.26 -1.83 4.94
N LEU A 95 -9.10 -1.20 4.86
CA LEU A 95 -8.91 0.16 5.35
C LEU A 95 -9.86 1.13 4.64
N ALA A 96 -9.92 1.10 3.31
CA ALA A 96 -10.80 1.98 2.52
C ALA A 96 -12.27 1.81 2.91
N ALA A 97 -12.75 0.57 3.05
CA ALA A 97 -14.11 0.27 3.48
C ALA A 97 -14.39 0.80 4.90
N SER A 98 -13.47 0.55 5.84
CA SER A 98 -13.59 1.02 7.23
C SER A 98 -13.65 2.55 7.31
N LEU A 99 -12.77 3.25 6.60
CA LEU A 99 -12.71 4.71 6.60
C LEU A 99 -13.92 5.37 5.90
N ALA A 100 -14.50 4.70 4.91
CA ALA A 100 -15.74 5.16 4.28
C ALA A 100 -16.94 5.15 5.23
N HIS A 101 -16.95 4.22 6.20
CA HIS A 101 -17.98 4.16 7.24
C HIS A 101 -17.76 5.18 8.37
N ASP A 102 -16.51 5.51 8.69
CA ASP A 102 -16.16 6.50 9.70
C ASP A 102 -15.16 7.53 9.16
N ARG A 103 -15.68 8.54 8.49
CA ARG A 103 -14.93 9.63 7.86
C ARG A 103 -14.18 10.52 8.85
N SER A 104 -14.55 10.50 10.12
CA SER A 104 -13.90 11.33 11.14
C SER A 104 -12.44 10.90 11.35
N ARG A 105 -12.12 9.63 11.13
CA ARG A 105 -10.77 9.05 11.26
C ARG A 105 -9.79 9.57 10.20
N VAL A 106 -10.31 10.12 9.10
CA VAL A 106 -9.53 10.72 8.01
C VAL A 106 -9.98 12.16 7.74
N ALA A 107 -10.45 12.87 8.79
CA ALA A 107 -10.81 14.27 8.67
C ALA A 107 -9.64 15.10 8.12
N GLY A 108 -9.89 15.92 7.10
CA GLY A 108 -8.88 16.73 6.43
C GLY A 108 -8.01 15.96 5.41
N TYR A 109 -8.28 14.68 5.16
CA TYR A 109 -7.55 13.88 4.18
C TYR A 109 -8.35 13.60 2.91
N GLU A 110 -7.63 13.44 1.81
CA GLU A 110 -8.06 12.76 0.60
C GLU A 110 -7.04 11.64 0.31
N LEU A 111 -7.45 10.38 0.50
CA LEU A 111 -6.60 9.21 0.30
C LEU A 111 -6.81 8.65 -1.11
N PHE A 112 -5.73 8.46 -1.83
CA PHE A 112 -5.65 7.76 -3.11
C PHE A 112 -5.02 6.39 -2.87
N ILE A 113 -5.77 5.33 -3.11
CA ILE A 113 -5.42 3.97 -2.73
C ILE A 113 -5.36 3.10 -3.98
N TYR A 114 -4.23 2.45 -4.19
CA TYR A 114 -3.94 1.59 -5.33
C TYR A 114 -3.62 0.19 -4.82
N PRO A 115 -4.66 -0.65 -4.60
CA PRO A 115 -4.47 -1.93 -3.93
C PRO A 115 -3.73 -2.96 -4.77
N VAL A 116 -3.73 -2.83 -6.10
CA VAL A 116 -3.03 -3.75 -7.01
C VAL A 116 -2.43 -2.97 -8.17
N ILE A 117 -1.10 -2.86 -8.22
CA ILE A 117 -0.38 -2.24 -9.34
C ILE A 117 -0.08 -3.25 -10.44
N ASN A 118 0.22 -4.48 -10.07
CA ASN A 118 0.53 -5.60 -10.97
C ASN A 118 -0.63 -6.62 -10.99
N PRO A 119 -1.71 -6.35 -11.72
CA PRO A 119 -2.89 -7.24 -11.70
C PRO A 119 -2.57 -8.63 -12.28
N PHE A 120 -1.71 -8.71 -13.29
CA PHE A 120 -1.28 -9.97 -13.87
C PHE A 120 -0.53 -10.85 -12.83
N GLY A 121 0.44 -10.26 -12.13
CA GLY A 121 1.18 -10.97 -11.10
C GLY A 121 0.30 -11.35 -9.91
N TYR A 122 -0.59 -10.45 -9.49
CA TYR A 122 -1.54 -10.69 -8.39
C TYR A 122 -2.43 -11.89 -8.67
N GLU A 123 -3.06 -11.96 -9.84
CA GLU A 123 -3.97 -13.05 -10.21
C GLU A 123 -3.26 -14.40 -10.34
N ARG A 124 -1.96 -14.39 -10.65
CA ARG A 124 -1.13 -15.60 -10.76
C ARG A 124 -0.32 -15.93 -9.51
N GLY A 125 -0.29 -15.03 -8.53
CA GLY A 125 0.51 -15.19 -7.32
C GLY A 125 2.00 -15.20 -7.61
N VAL A 126 2.47 -14.37 -8.55
CA VAL A 126 3.88 -14.25 -8.91
C VAL A 126 4.39 -12.82 -8.73
N ARG A 127 5.64 -12.68 -8.36
CA ARG A 127 6.29 -11.40 -8.09
C ARG A 127 6.29 -10.48 -9.32
N SER A 128 6.73 -11.02 -10.44
CA SER A 128 6.96 -10.26 -11.67
C SER A 128 5.67 -9.94 -12.43
N ASN A 129 5.73 -8.95 -13.32
CA ASN A 129 4.68 -8.71 -14.30
C ASN A 129 4.71 -9.74 -15.45
N HIS A 130 3.85 -9.57 -16.45
CA HIS A 130 3.74 -10.46 -17.61
C HIS A 130 5.02 -10.56 -18.44
N ALA A 131 5.88 -9.53 -18.43
CA ALA A 131 7.16 -9.52 -19.11
C ALA A 131 8.32 -10.11 -18.27
N GLY A 132 8.01 -10.66 -17.08
CA GLY A 132 9.00 -11.22 -16.16
C GLY A 132 9.83 -10.17 -15.41
N LYS A 133 9.38 -8.91 -15.38
CA LYS A 133 10.10 -7.82 -14.73
C LYS A 133 9.63 -7.59 -13.30
N ASP A 134 10.57 -7.25 -12.41
CA ASP A 134 10.30 -6.67 -11.12
C ASP A 134 9.97 -5.19 -11.29
N LEU A 135 8.67 -4.85 -11.24
CA LEU A 135 8.21 -3.47 -11.43
C LEU A 135 8.80 -2.51 -10.39
N ASN A 136 9.12 -3.00 -9.18
CA ASN A 136 9.72 -2.17 -8.12
C ASN A 136 11.24 -1.94 -8.31
N ARG A 137 11.73 -2.06 -9.54
CA ARG A 137 13.08 -1.67 -10.02
C ARG A 137 13.02 -0.77 -11.26
N GLU A 138 11.82 -0.42 -11.72
CA GLU A 138 11.57 0.24 -13.00
C GLU A 138 11.16 1.71 -12.86
N PHE A 139 10.78 2.20 -11.67
CA PHE A 139 10.30 3.57 -11.47
C PHE A 139 11.39 4.63 -11.69
N TRP A 140 11.01 5.72 -12.32
CA TRP A 140 11.85 6.90 -12.65
C TRP A 140 13.06 6.55 -13.51
N ARG A 141 12.94 5.50 -14.31
CA ARG A 141 13.98 4.99 -15.22
C ARG A 141 13.56 4.98 -16.68
N SER A 142 12.55 5.77 -17.05
CA SER A 142 11.98 5.79 -18.39
C SER A 142 11.49 4.40 -18.83
N SER A 143 10.86 3.68 -17.92
CA SER A 143 10.35 2.32 -18.17
C SER A 143 9.26 2.33 -19.24
N ASN A 144 9.21 1.24 -20.02
CA ASN A 144 8.14 1.00 -20.99
C ASN A 144 6.99 0.16 -20.41
N GLU A 145 7.11 -0.29 -19.14
CA GLU A 145 6.05 -1.07 -18.50
C GLU A 145 4.82 -0.20 -18.29
N ALA A 146 3.68 -0.68 -18.76
CA ALA A 146 2.44 0.09 -18.74
C ALA A 146 1.97 0.41 -17.33
N GLU A 147 2.17 -0.52 -16.40
CA GLU A 147 1.89 -0.38 -14.97
C GLU A 147 2.70 0.79 -14.38
N VAL A 148 4.01 0.81 -14.61
CA VAL A 148 4.91 1.86 -14.12
C VAL A 148 4.52 3.22 -14.67
N ARG A 149 4.31 3.29 -15.99
CA ARG A 149 3.91 4.55 -16.66
C ARG A 149 2.58 5.09 -16.14
N ALA A 150 1.60 4.22 -15.87
CA ALA A 150 0.32 4.63 -15.33
C ALA A 150 0.48 5.26 -13.93
N ILE A 151 1.29 4.65 -13.07
CA ILE A 151 1.55 5.15 -11.72
C ILE A 151 2.41 6.42 -11.75
N GLU A 152 3.45 6.50 -12.58
CA GLU A 152 4.26 7.72 -12.71
C GLU A 152 3.42 8.91 -13.21
N ALA A 153 2.51 8.67 -14.19
CA ALA A 153 1.60 9.70 -14.67
C ALA A 153 0.63 10.17 -13.57
N GLU A 154 0.11 9.25 -12.77
CA GLU A 154 -0.78 9.55 -11.64
C GLU A 154 -0.04 10.36 -10.56
N LEU A 155 1.18 9.94 -10.21
CA LEU A 155 2.00 10.67 -9.25
C LEU A 155 2.37 12.09 -9.74
N GLY A 156 2.56 12.26 -11.05
CA GLY A 156 2.79 13.57 -11.66
C GLY A 156 1.55 14.45 -11.75
N ALA A 157 0.35 13.87 -11.85
CA ALA A 157 -0.92 14.59 -11.96
C ALA A 157 -1.42 15.16 -10.62
N HIS A 158 -1.01 14.56 -9.50
CA HIS A 158 -1.45 14.92 -8.17
C HIS A 158 -0.29 15.43 -7.30
N ARG A 159 -0.58 16.39 -6.42
CA ARG A 159 0.37 16.84 -5.40
C ARG A 159 0.11 16.06 -4.11
N PHE A 160 0.78 14.94 -3.96
CA PHE A 160 0.74 14.16 -2.73
C PHE A 160 1.65 14.78 -1.67
N ALA A 161 1.22 14.71 -0.41
CA ALA A 161 2.06 15.05 0.74
C ALA A 161 2.94 13.86 1.14
N GLY A 162 2.49 12.63 0.85
CA GLY A 162 3.23 11.41 1.15
C GLY A 162 2.81 10.23 0.29
N ILE A 163 3.74 9.30 0.15
CA ILE A 163 3.61 8.05 -0.59
C ILE A 163 3.97 6.91 0.37
N ILE A 164 3.08 5.93 0.47
CA ILE A 164 3.26 4.75 1.31
C ILE A 164 3.16 3.51 0.44
N THR A 165 4.18 2.66 0.46
CA THR A 165 4.21 1.39 -0.27
C THR A 165 4.23 0.22 0.71
N LEU A 166 3.44 -0.80 0.42
CA LEU A 166 3.25 -1.98 1.26
C LEU A 166 3.81 -3.20 0.55
N HIS A 167 4.61 -3.96 1.27
CA HIS A 167 5.28 -5.15 0.78
C HIS A 167 5.25 -6.30 1.78
N ALA A 168 5.73 -7.48 1.33
CA ALA A 168 5.99 -8.63 2.20
C ALA A 168 7.31 -9.29 1.79
N ASP A 169 8.26 -9.30 2.71
CA ASP A 169 9.61 -9.87 2.52
C ASP A 169 9.66 -11.30 3.06
N ASP A 170 10.13 -12.24 2.25
CA ASP A 170 10.27 -13.66 2.60
C ASP A 170 11.53 -13.97 3.44
N THR A 171 12.43 -12.99 3.61
CA THR A 171 13.67 -13.12 4.37
C THR A 171 13.66 -12.44 5.73
N CYS A 172 12.67 -11.58 6.02
CA CYS A 172 12.59 -10.85 7.28
C CYS A 172 11.94 -11.69 8.40
N GLU A 173 12.29 -11.38 9.65
CA GLU A 173 11.79 -12.08 10.84
C GLU A 173 10.66 -11.32 11.56
N GLY A 174 10.40 -10.09 11.13
CA GLY A 174 9.37 -9.23 11.68
C GLY A 174 9.06 -8.04 10.78
N VAL A 175 8.19 -7.16 11.23
CA VAL A 175 7.87 -5.94 10.48
C VAL A 175 9.04 -4.98 10.49
N TYR A 176 9.27 -4.33 9.36
CA TYR A 176 10.29 -3.32 9.21
C TYR A 176 9.89 -2.28 8.16
N GLY A 177 10.71 -1.27 7.98
CA GLY A 177 10.43 -0.29 6.93
C GLY A 177 11.54 0.72 6.72
N TYR A 178 11.26 1.62 5.79
CA TYR A 178 12.11 2.73 5.40
C TYR A 178 11.30 4.02 5.32
N ALA A 179 11.87 5.11 5.82
CA ALA A 179 11.41 6.46 5.47
C ALA A 179 12.63 7.36 5.33
N HIS A 180 12.59 8.29 4.38
CA HIS A 180 13.73 9.16 4.11
C HIS A 180 13.91 10.20 5.22
N GLY A 181 15.03 10.11 5.93
CA GLY A 181 15.42 11.06 6.96
C GLY A 181 14.95 10.68 8.38
N ARG A 182 15.74 11.18 9.35
CA ARG A 182 15.56 10.84 10.77
C ARG A 182 14.20 11.24 11.32
N THR A 183 13.75 12.43 10.99
CA THR A 183 12.51 13.00 11.54
C THR A 183 11.28 12.19 11.09
N LEU A 184 11.23 11.77 9.82
CA LEU A 184 10.13 10.92 9.32
C LEU A 184 10.17 9.52 9.93
N ASN A 185 11.36 8.95 10.13
CA ASN A 185 11.51 7.69 10.84
C ASN A 185 10.97 7.77 12.28
N GLU A 186 11.29 8.82 13.02
CA GLU A 186 10.86 9.00 14.40
C GLU A 186 9.37 9.37 14.50
N ALA A 187 8.86 10.22 13.60
CA ALA A 187 7.50 10.77 13.67
C ALA A 187 6.43 9.87 13.05
N LEU A 188 6.77 9.09 12.01
CA LEU A 188 5.79 8.32 11.25
C LEU A 188 6.10 6.82 11.28
N LEU A 189 7.32 6.40 10.90
CA LEU A 189 7.61 4.98 10.73
C LEU A 189 7.71 4.24 12.08
N MET A 190 8.32 4.84 13.10
CA MET A 190 8.37 4.22 14.43
C MET A 190 6.98 4.00 15.04
N PRO A 191 6.05 4.98 15.05
CA PRO A 191 4.67 4.75 15.48
C PRO A 191 3.97 3.64 14.66
N ALA A 192 4.19 3.59 13.34
CA ALA A 192 3.66 2.53 12.50
C ALA A 192 4.18 1.14 12.88
N LEU A 193 5.50 1.00 13.07
CA LEU A 193 6.12 -0.26 13.52
C LEU A 193 5.65 -0.68 14.92
N GLN A 194 5.47 0.28 15.83
CA GLN A 194 4.95 0.00 17.18
C GLN A 194 3.50 -0.50 17.14
N ALA A 195 2.63 0.12 16.34
CA ALA A 195 1.26 -0.33 16.17
C ALA A 195 1.19 -1.72 15.51
N ALA A 196 1.99 -1.96 14.47
CA ALA A 196 2.12 -3.28 13.85
C ALA A 196 2.70 -4.33 14.81
N GLY A 197 3.53 -3.88 15.75
CA GLY A 197 4.17 -4.69 16.79
C GLY A 197 3.22 -5.40 17.74
N GLU A 198 1.95 -4.98 17.77
CA GLU A 198 0.89 -5.68 18.52
C GLU A 198 0.48 -7.01 17.85
N PHE A 199 0.75 -7.18 16.56
CA PHE A 199 0.35 -8.34 15.77
C PHE A 199 1.54 -9.20 15.33
N LEU A 200 2.66 -8.56 14.96
CA LEU A 200 3.87 -9.21 14.47
C LEU A 200 5.10 -8.60 15.14
N PRO A 201 6.16 -9.38 15.44
CA PRO A 201 7.37 -8.82 16.02
C PRO A 201 7.99 -7.75 15.11
N ILE A 202 8.64 -6.74 15.70
CA ILE A 202 9.49 -5.82 14.95
C ILE A 202 10.83 -6.52 14.68
N ASP A 203 11.33 -6.45 13.45
CA ASP A 203 12.62 -7.06 13.10
C ASP A 203 13.76 -6.36 13.84
N GLY A 204 14.41 -7.11 14.73
CA GLY A 204 15.48 -6.62 15.59
C GLY A 204 16.89 -6.77 15.02
N ARG A 205 17.05 -7.31 13.81
CA ARG A 205 18.36 -7.58 13.21
C ARG A 205 19.11 -6.29 12.89
N ALA A 206 20.45 -6.36 12.93
CA ALA A 206 21.32 -5.23 12.58
C ALA A 206 21.47 -5.02 11.07
N THR A 207 21.02 -6.00 10.26
CA THR A 207 20.98 -5.96 8.79
C THR A 207 19.69 -6.62 8.34
N ILE A 208 18.90 -5.92 7.55
CA ILE A 208 17.63 -6.38 6.96
C ILE A 208 17.71 -6.06 5.47
N ASP A 209 17.35 -7.02 4.61
CA ASP A 209 17.36 -6.88 3.13
C ASP A 209 18.69 -6.30 2.58
N GLY A 210 19.81 -6.65 3.23
CA GLY A 210 21.15 -6.16 2.86
C GLY A 210 21.50 -4.76 3.36
N PHE A 211 20.59 -4.04 4.01
CA PHE A 211 20.81 -2.68 4.52
C PHE A 211 21.04 -2.68 6.04
N PRO A 212 21.91 -1.77 6.56
CA PRO A 212 22.03 -1.56 8.00
C PRO A 212 20.68 -1.18 8.60
N ALA A 213 20.31 -1.86 9.70
CA ALA A 213 19.03 -1.70 10.36
C ALA A 213 19.16 -1.51 11.87
N ARG A 214 18.14 -0.92 12.47
CA ARG A 214 17.97 -0.81 13.92
C ARG A 214 16.49 -0.71 14.27
N SER A 215 15.99 -1.62 15.11
CA SER A 215 14.60 -1.63 15.57
C SER A 215 13.59 -1.57 14.41
N GLY A 216 13.80 -2.37 13.37
CA GLY A 216 12.95 -2.41 12.18
C GLY A 216 13.13 -1.25 11.20
N LEU A 217 14.02 -0.29 11.49
CA LEU A 217 14.28 0.84 10.59
C LEU A 217 15.52 0.52 9.75
N ILE A 218 15.36 0.40 8.42
CA ILE A 218 16.47 0.37 7.47
C ILE A 218 16.85 1.79 7.05
N ARG A 219 18.12 2.00 6.64
CA ARG A 219 18.65 3.33 6.38
C ARG A 219 18.69 3.71 4.91
N ASP A 220 18.44 2.76 4.03
CA ASP A 220 18.51 2.93 2.59
C ASP A 220 17.51 1.99 1.92
N CYS A 221 17.28 2.15 0.62
CA CYS A 221 16.42 1.31 -0.20
C CYS A 221 17.02 1.12 -1.59
N PHE A 222 16.50 0.15 -2.34
CA PHE A 222 16.96 -0.12 -3.71
C PHE A 222 16.59 1.03 -4.66
N ALA A 223 17.41 1.22 -5.69
CA ALA A 223 17.12 2.16 -6.76
C ALA A 223 16.01 1.63 -7.67
N GLY A 224 15.14 2.54 -8.16
CA GLY A 224 14.03 2.19 -9.04
C GLY A 224 12.79 1.66 -8.33
N VAL A 225 12.72 1.79 -7.00
CA VAL A 225 11.51 1.54 -6.22
C VAL A 225 10.48 2.64 -6.49
N LEU A 226 9.20 2.30 -6.27
CA LEU A 226 8.13 3.29 -6.28
C LEU A 226 8.40 4.32 -5.18
N SER A 227 8.50 5.58 -5.57
CA SER A 227 8.81 6.71 -4.70
C SER A 227 8.24 8.01 -5.26
N ALA A 228 8.36 9.09 -4.50
CA ALA A 228 7.93 10.42 -4.91
C ALA A 228 8.59 10.86 -6.23
N PRO A 229 7.86 11.63 -7.07
CA PRO A 229 8.44 12.22 -8.27
C PRO A 229 9.70 13.02 -7.92
N PRO A 230 10.85 12.78 -8.59
CA PRO A 230 12.11 13.44 -8.27
C PRO A 230 12.05 14.97 -8.35
N GLU A 231 11.21 15.49 -9.24
CA GLU A 231 11.09 16.93 -9.53
C GLU A 231 10.05 17.65 -8.64
N GLN A 232 9.25 16.90 -7.85
CA GLN A 232 8.19 17.52 -7.06
C GLN A 232 8.76 18.29 -5.85
N GLN A 233 8.33 19.56 -5.70
CA GLN A 233 8.64 20.41 -4.56
C GLN A 233 7.36 21.01 -3.95
N PRO A 234 7.16 21.01 -2.62
CA PRO A 234 7.95 20.22 -1.66
C PRO A 234 7.88 18.73 -1.97
N ARG A 235 8.96 18.02 -1.66
CA ARG A 235 9.03 16.59 -1.90
C ARG A 235 8.07 15.87 -0.96
N PRO A 236 7.20 14.96 -1.46
CA PRO A 236 6.41 14.07 -0.63
C PRO A 236 7.31 13.21 0.26
N PHE A 237 6.82 12.82 1.43
CA PHE A 237 7.54 11.78 2.14
C PHE A 237 7.34 10.41 1.44
N ASP A 238 8.38 9.59 1.48
CA ASP A 238 8.34 8.20 1.05
C ASP A 238 8.41 7.30 2.29
N LEU A 239 7.49 6.35 2.41
CA LEU A 239 7.47 5.34 3.45
C LEU A 239 7.24 3.96 2.83
N ILE A 240 8.15 3.03 3.08
CA ILE A 240 8.03 1.62 2.71
C ILE A 240 7.77 0.84 4.00
N PHE A 241 6.76 -0.01 4.00
CA PHE A 241 6.40 -0.87 5.12
C PHE A 241 6.37 -2.32 4.66
N GLU A 242 7.05 -3.19 5.41
CA GLU A 242 7.24 -4.59 5.09
C GLU A 242 6.71 -5.48 6.21
N THR A 243 6.03 -6.55 5.81
CA THR A 243 5.63 -7.64 6.71
C THR A 243 6.39 -8.92 6.37
N PRO A 244 6.61 -9.85 7.32
CA PRO A 244 7.21 -11.14 7.00
C PRO A 244 6.22 -12.00 6.18
N ALA A 245 6.59 -12.34 4.94
CA ALA A 245 5.74 -13.06 4.01
C ALA A 245 5.34 -14.47 4.50
N HIS A 246 6.15 -15.08 5.39
CA HIS A 246 5.88 -16.37 6.01
C HIS A 246 4.94 -16.31 7.21
N ALA A 247 4.61 -15.10 7.71
CA ALA A 247 3.65 -14.96 8.80
C ALA A 247 2.22 -15.26 8.34
N GLY A 248 1.34 -15.59 9.30
CA GLY A 248 -0.06 -15.81 9.00
C GLY A 248 -0.70 -14.61 8.30
N PHE A 249 -1.49 -14.87 7.26
CA PHE A 249 -2.10 -13.83 6.41
C PHE A 249 -2.88 -12.78 7.23
N ASP A 250 -3.72 -13.20 8.18
CA ASP A 250 -4.51 -12.29 9.00
C ASP A 250 -3.65 -11.43 9.93
N LEU A 251 -2.49 -11.93 10.36
CA LEU A 251 -1.53 -11.15 11.15
C LEU A 251 -0.83 -10.10 10.32
N GLN A 252 -0.38 -10.43 9.10
CA GLN A 252 0.19 -9.47 8.15
C GLN A 252 -0.83 -8.36 7.84
N LEU A 253 -2.08 -8.73 7.58
CA LEU A 253 -3.16 -7.80 7.30
C LEU A 253 -3.42 -6.85 8.47
N SER A 254 -3.57 -7.39 9.69
CA SER A 254 -3.83 -6.60 10.89
C SER A 254 -2.68 -5.65 11.22
N ALA A 255 -1.43 -6.13 11.11
CA ALA A 255 -0.22 -5.32 11.28
C ALA A 255 -0.16 -4.18 10.28
N THR A 256 -0.48 -4.45 9.00
CA THR A 256 -0.49 -3.44 7.94
C THR A 256 -1.55 -2.37 8.17
N VAL A 257 -2.79 -2.76 8.52
CA VAL A 257 -3.87 -1.81 8.81
C VAL A 257 -3.49 -0.93 10.00
N ALA A 258 -2.99 -1.52 11.10
CA ALA A 258 -2.57 -0.77 12.28
C ALA A 258 -1.43 0.22 11.98
N ALA A 259 -0.44 -0.18 11.16
CA ALA A 259 0.63 0.69 10.72
C ALA A 259 0.11 1.90 9.93
N LEU A 260 -0.80 1.68 8.98
CA LEU A 260 -1.39 2.75 8.17
C LEU A 260 -2.21 3.72 8.99
N GLU A 261 -3.02 3.22 9.92
CA GLU A 261 -3.81 4.04 10.83
C GLU A 261 -2.92 4.91 11.72
N ALA A 262 -1.81 4.35 12.21
CA ALA A 262 -0.83 5.09 13.01
C ALA A 262 -0.17 6.22 12.19
N VAL A 263 0.21 5.98 10.92
CA VAL A 263 0.76 7.04 10.05
C VAL A 263 -0.27 8.13 9.80
N ILE A 264 -1.51 7.78 9.44
CA ILE A 264 -2.59 8.74 9.19
C ILE A 264 -2.86 9.59 10.44
N ALA A 265 -2.89 8.99 11.62
CA ALA A 265 -3.11 9.70 12.87
C ALA A 265 -1.95 10.61 13.28
N ALA A 266 -0.69 10.21 13.00
CA ALA A 266 0.50 10.95 13.40
C ALA A 266 0.83 12.14 12.49
N TYR A 267 0.51 12.04 11.20
CA TYR A 267 0.98 13.00 10.19
C TYR A 267 0.48 14.45 10.39
N PRO A 268 -0.78 14.74 10.80
CA PRO A 268 -1.21 16.10 11.07
C PRO A 268 -0.40 16.78 12.18
N GLY A 269 -0.09 16.04 13.25
CA GLY A 269 0.77 16.54 14.32
C GLY A 269 2.21 16.83 13.84
N PHE A 270 2.73 16.01 12.96
CA PHE A 270 4.04 16.22 12.34
C PHE A 270 4.07 17.50 11.49
N ILE A 271 3.05 17.73 10.65
CA ILE A 271 2.96 18.96 9.83
C ILE A 271 2.88 20.21 10.73
N SER A 272 2.01 20.17 11.74
CA SER A 272 1.84 21.29 12.67
C SER A 272 3.16 21.67 13.36
N TYR A 273 3.88 20.67 13.85
CA TYR A 273 5.21 20.88 14.44
C TYR A 273 6.23 21.44 13.44
N ALA A 274 6.22 20.97 12.19
CA ALA A 274 7.13 21.45 11.15
C ALA A 274 6.86 22.89 10.71
N GLN A 275 5.61 23.39 10.90
CA GLN A 275 5.27 24.78 10.61
C GLN A 275 5.70 25.75 11.73
N ASP A 276 5.96 25.24 12.93
CA ASP A 276 6.41 26.04 14.10
C ASP A 276 7.96 26.19 14.16
N LEU A 277 8.69 25.52 13.23
CA LEU A 277 10.15 25.59 13.09
C LEU A 277 10.57 26.55 12.00
#